data_c3e741c02ab43a509748b5ff63d18e90
#
_entry.id   c3e741c02ab43a509748b5ff63d18e90
#
_cell.length_a   1.000
_cell.length_b   1.000
_cell.length_c   1.000
_cell.angle_alpha   90.00
_cell.angle_beta   90.00
_cell.angle_gamma   90.00
#
_symmetry.space_group_name_H-M   'P 1'
#
loop_
_entity.id
_entity.type
_entity.pdbx_description
1 polymer ?
#
loop_
_entity_poly.entity_id
_entity_poly.type
_entity_poly.pdbx_seq_one_letter_code
_entity_poly.pdbx_strand_id
1 'polypeptide(L)'
;MKSSQPVSRHPNNEEDFFGPRKMAPGIWQFNVWAPKPNDLTLLLKRTNEVVQFPMEKSADGFFTVTVGDDGAINHGDQYCFCIDGQNNRPDVAARCYVDDVHGWCSVVDQDQYCWNDDRWQGVAKDDLVIYEMHIGTFTQAGTYLGAIERLPELVALGVTAVEILPIAQTPGRWNWGYDGVGLFAAENTYGRPTNSSSLSMRVINKVWL
;
A
#
# COMPACT_ATOMS: atom_id res chain seq x y z
N MET A 1 10.68 3.73 -36.30
CA MET A 1 9.50 3.76 -35.40
C MET A 1 9.48 2.43 -34.64
N LYS A 2 9.92 2.42 -33.39
CA LYS A 2 9.81 1.25 -32.52
C LYS A 2 8.50 1.42 -31.75
N SER A 3 7.53 0.51 -31.95
CA SER A 3 6.30 0.46 -31.20
C SER A 3 6.65 0.09 -29.76
N SER A 4 6.49 1.04 -28.84
CA SER A 4 6.51 0.75 -27.41
C SER A 4 5.24 -0.04 -27.09
N GLN A 5 5.39 -1.32 -26.77
CA GLN A 5 4.29 -2.07 -26.16
C GLN A 5 4.02 -1.50 -24.75
N PRO A 6 2.76 -1.44 -24.33
CA PRO A 6 2.44 -1.02 -22.97
C PRO A 6 3.11 -1.98 -21.98
N VAL A 7 3.88 -1.43 -21.06
CA VAL A 7 4.47 -2.20 -19.96
C VAL A 7 3.35 -2.79 -19.14
N SER A 8 3.19 -4.12 -19.19
CA SER A 8 2.27 -4.82 -18.29
C SER A 8 2.66 -4.49 -16.85
N ARG A 9 1.75 -3.87 -16.09
CA ARG A 9 1.95 -3.45 -14.70
C ARG A 9 1.88 -4.60 -13.68
N HIS A 10 1.78 -5.85 -14.15
CA HIS A 10 1.80 -7.03 -13.29
C HIS A 10 3.02 -7.89 -13.58
N PRO A 11 3.87 -8.17 -12.59
CA PRO A 11 4.88 -9.20 -12.74
C PRO A 11 4.17 -10.56 -12.91
N ASN A 12 4.38 -11.21 -14.05
CA ASN A 12 3.79 -12.51 -14.39
C ASN A 12 4.48 -13.70 -13.70
N ASN A 13 5.16 -13.51 -12.58
CA ASN A 13 5.68 -14.62 -11.78
C ASN A 13 4.73 -14.87 -10.62
N GLU A 14 3.98 -15.96 -10.70
CA GLU A 14 3.03 -16.40 -9.69
C GLU A 14 3.70 -16.81 -8.37
N GLU A 15 5.02 -16.98 -8.36
CA GLU A 15 5.75 -17.62 -7.26
C GLU A 15 6.33 -16.66 -6.21
N ASP A 16 6.55 -15.37 -6.54
CA ASP A 16 7.27 -14.44 -5.66
C ASP A 16 6.45 -13.19 -5.30
N PHE A 17 5.36 -13.34 -4.57
CA PHE A 17 4.69 -12.18 -4.01
C PHE A 17 4.68 -12.21 -2.48
N PHE A 18 4.68 -11.03 -1.88
CA PHE A 18 4.56 -10.83 -0.44
C PHE A 18 3.26 -10.10 -0.12
N GLY A 19 2.63 -10.49 1.00
CA GLY A 19 1.39 -9.91 1.47
C GLY A 19 0.14 -10.50 0.82
N PRO A 20 -1.03 -9.86 1.00
CA PRO A 20 -2.29 -10.32 0.45
C PRO A 20 -2.37 -10.06 -1.05
N ARG A 21 -2.81 -11.07 -1.80
CA ARG A 21 -3.10 -11.02 -3.24
C ARG A 21 -4.51 -11.48 -3.52
N LYS A 22 -5.26 -10.67 -4.25
CA LYS A 22 -6.60 -11.03 -4.74
C LYS A 22 -6.49 -12.05 -5.86
N MET A 23 -7.13 -13.20 -5.68
CA MET A 23 -7.19 -14.27 -6.66
C MET A 23 -8.47 -14.20 -7.49
N ALA A 24 -9.58 -13.84 -6.85
CA ALA A 24 -10.89 -13.61 -7.44
C ALA A 24 -11.73 -12.72 -6.50
N PRO A 25 -12.92 -12.26 -6.90
CA PRO A 25 -13.82 -11.56 -5.98
C PRO A 25 -14.05 -12.38 -4.70
N GLY A 26 -13.71 -11.80 -3.53
CA GLY A 26 -13.84 -12.45 -2.23
C GLY A 26 -12.77 -13.49 -1.90
N ILE A 27 -11.90 -13.86 -2.84
CA ILE A 27 -10.86 -14.88 -2.65
C ILE A 27 -9.48 -14.23 -2.64
N TRP A 28 -8.75 -14.42 -1.53
CA TRP A 28 -7.43 -13.85 -1.33
C TRP A 28 -6.42 -14.90 -0.88
N GLN A 29 -5.21 -14.78 -1.39
CA GLN A 29 -4.07 -15.56 -0.94
C GLN A 29 -3.15 -14.65 -0.11
N PHE A 30 -2.72 -15.17 1.04
CA PHE A 30 -1.72 -14.53 1.90
C PHE A 30 -0.44 -15.34 1.82
N ASN A 31 0.68 -14.64 1.61
CA ASN A 31 1.99 -15.27 1.47
C ASN A 31 3.01 -14.47 2.27
N VAL A 32 3.74 -15.16 3.16
CA VAL A 32 4.76 -14.53 4.01
C VAL A 32 5.98 -15.45 4.16
N TRP A 33 7.16 -14.90 3.99
CA TRP A 33 8.39 -15.61 4.25
C TRP A 33 8.76 -15.53 5.72
N ALA A 34 8.75 -16.65 6.42
CA ALA A 34 9.06 -16.78 7.83
C ALA A 34 9.73 -18.14 8.12
N PRO A 35 11.02 -18.31 7.82
CA PRO A 35 11.67 -19.62 7.89
C PRO A 35 11.80 -20.19 9.31
N LYS A 36 11.81 -19.35 10.34
CA LYS A 36 12.06 -19.76 11.74
C LYS A 36 10.86 -20.37 12.46
N PRO A 37 9.62 -19.81 12.38
CA PRO A 37 8.46 -20.39 13.04
C PRO A 37 8.15 -21.80 12.57
N ASN A 38 7.60 -22.62 13.48
CA ASN A 38 7.07 -23.92 13.12
C ASN A 38 5.68 -23.79 12.51
N ASP A 39 4.84 -22.95 13.13
CA ASP A 39 3.45 -22.73 12.76
C ASP A 39 3.15 -21.26 12.57
N LEU A 40 2.31 -20.97 11.59
CA LEU A 40 1.78 -19.64 11.35
C LEU A 40 0.27 -19.75 11.06
N THR A 41 -0.49 -18.89 11.69
CA THR A 41 -1.94 -18.81 11.50
C THR A 41 -2.32 -17.40 11.08
N LEU A 42 -3.04 -17.27 9.98
CA LEU A 42 -3.69 -16.02 9.60
C LEU A 42 -4.88 -15.79 10.53
N LEU A 43 -4.92 -14.64 11.17
CA LEU A 43 -6.05 -14.15 11.96
C LEU A 43 -6.80 -13.11 11.14
N LEU A 44 -8.09 -13.31 10.97
CA LEU A 44 -8.98 -12.39 10.26
C LEU A 44 -10.02 -11.84 11.23
N LYS A 45 -10.02 -10.53 11.44
CA LYS A 45 -10.95 -9.88 12.37
C LYS A 45 -12.30 -9.68 11.69
N ARG A 46 -13.33 -10.21 12.30
CA ARG A 46 -14.75 -10.03 11.96
C ARG A 46 -15.43 -9.17 13.03
N THR A 47 -16.69 -8.82 12.79
CA THR A 47 -17.44 -7.92 13.69
C THR A 47 -17.48 -8.42 15.13
N ASN A 48 -17.64 -9.73 15.36
CA ASN A 48 -17.81 -10.30 16.69
C ASN A 48 -16.78 -11.38 17.06
N GLU A 49 -15.88 -11.74 16.15
CA GLU A 49 -14.92 -12.81 16.34
C GLU A 49 -13.63 -12.62 15.56
N VAL A 50 -12.63 -13.41 15.88
CA VAL A 50 -11.41 -13.57 15.09
C VAL A 50 -11.41 -14.97 14.52
N VAL A 51 -11.52 -15.06 13.20
CA VAL A 51 -11.43 -16.34 12.47
C VAL A 51 -9.97 -16.66 12.22
N GLN A 52 -9.62 -17.94 12.35
CA GLN A 52 -8.26 -18.43 12.25
C GLN A 52 -8.12 -19.37 11.05
N PHE A 53 -7.08 -19.15 10.26
CA PHE A 53 -6.74 -19.98 9.10
C PHE A 53 -5.29 -20.45 9.21
N PRO A 54 -5.03 -21.75 9.55
CA PRO A 54 -3.69 -22.30 9.53
C PRO A 54 -3.04 -22.15 8.16
N MET A 55 -1.76 -21.80 8.13
CA MET A 55 -1.02 -21.60 6.89
C MET A 55 -0.12 -22.81 6.60
N GLU A 56 0.04 -23.14 5.33
CA GLU A 56 0.92 -24.21 4.87
C GLU A 56 2.35 -23.68 4.71
N LYS A 57 3.32 -24.39 5.30
CA LYS A 57 4.75 -24.07 5.21
C LYS A 57 5.41 -24.81 4.06
N SER A 58 6.07 -24.10 3.17
CA SER A 58 6.92 -24.66 2.12
C SER A 58 8.34 -24.98 2.63
N ALA A 59 9.09 -25.77 1.88
CA ALA A 59 10.49 -26.10 2.19
C ALA A 59 11.39 -24.87 2.22
N ASP A 60 11.06 -23.81 1.47
CA ASP A 60 11.84 -22.56 1.39
C ASP A 60 11.46 -21.56 2.51
N GLY A 61 10.55 -21.94 3.40
CA GLY A 61 10.15 -21.14 4.55
C GLY A 61 9.06 -20.12 4.29
N PHE A 62 8.35 -20.22 3.17
CA PHE A 62 7.12 -19.48 2.95
C PHE A 62 5.95 -20.15 3.65
N PHE A 63 5.06 -19.33 4.19
CA PHE A 63 3.75 -19.74 4.67
C PHE A 63 2.69 -19.15 3.76
N THR A 64 1.75 -19.98 3.32
CA THR A 64 0.70 -19.59 2.37
C THR A 64 -0.66 -20.10 2.83
N VAL A 65 -1.70 -19.30 2.65
CA VAL A 65 -3.09 -19.70 2.81
C VAL A 65 -3.96 -18.94 1.81
N THR A 66 -4.91 -19.66 1.22
CA THR A 66 -5.96 -19.05 0.39
C THR A 66 -7.28 -19.08 1.16
N VAL A 67 -7.90 -17.91 1.27
CA VAL A 67 -9.18 -17.73 1.97
C VAL A 67 -10.22 -17.24 0.97
N GLY A 68 -11.37 -17.87 0.94
CA GLY A 68 -12.51 -17.57 0.07
C GLY A 68 -13.77 -18.26 0.55
N ASP A 69 -14.78 -18.39 -0.30
CA ASP A 69 -16.07 -19.03 -0.06
C ASP A 69 -16.72 -18.57 1.26
N ASP A 70 -16.72 -19.40 2.30
CA ASP A 70 -17.33 -19.11 3.61
C ASP A 70 -16.62 -17.98 4.38
N GLY A 71 -15.41 -17.60 3.95
CA GLY A 71 -14.59 -16.56 4.57
C GLY A 71 -14.31 -15.36 3.67
N ALA A 72 -15.21 -15.02 2.74
CA ALA A 72 -15.00 -13.95 1.76
C ALA A 72 -14.34 -12.71 2.35
N ILE A 73 -13.20 -12.30 1.74
CA ILE A 73 -12.40 -11.17 2.18
C ILE A 73 -12.67 -9.96 1.29
N ASN A 74 -12.85 -8.81 1.91
CA ASN A 74 -13.11 -7.55 1.25
C ASN A 74 -12.02 -6.52 1.54
N HIS A 75 -11.99 -5.49 0.73
CA HIS A 75 -11.19 -4.30 1.02
C HIS A 75 -11.54 -3.75 2.41
N GLY A 76 -10.52 -3.47 3.21
CA GLY A 76 -10.69 -2.94 4.56
C GLY A 76 -10.77 -4.01 5.67
N ASP A 77 -10.94 -5.29 5.34
CA ASP A 77 -10.90 -6.35 6.34
C ASP A 77 -9.55 -6.36 7.05
N GLN A 78 -9.57 -6.60 8.37
CA GLN A 78 -8.37 -6.54 9.19
C GLN A 78 -7.79 -7.92 9.42
N TYR A 79 -6.46 -8.02 9.32
CA TYR A 79 -5.74 -9.28 9.51
C TYR A 79 -4.42 -9.07 10.24
N CYS A 80 -3.89 -10.14 10.83
CA CYS A 80 -2.51 -10.27 11.31
C CYS A 80 -2.14 -11.75 11.33
N PHE A 81 -0.89 -12.06 11.69
CA PHE A 81 -0.42 -13.43 11.84
C PHE A 81 -0.19 -13.79 13.30
N CYS A 82 -0.56 -15.02 13.69
CA CYS A 82 -0.20 -15.61 14.97
C CYS A 82 0.97 -16.57 14.77
N ILE A 83 2.10 -16.29 15.43
CA ILE A 83 3.31 -17.08 15.34
C ILE A 83 3.35 -18.11 16.48
N ASP A 84 3.47 -19.39 16.15
CA ASP A 84 3.58 -20.53 17.09
C ASP A 84 2.48 -20.49 18.19
N GLY A 85 1.27 -20.02 17.85
CA GLY A 85 0.13 -19.93 18.75
C GLY A 85 0.28 -18.92 19.91
N GLN A 86 1.30 -18.07 19.92
CA GLN A 86 1.63 -17.23 21.06
C GLN A 86 1.66 -15.72 20.76
N ASN A 87 2.20 -15.34 19.62
CA ASN A 87 2.51 -13.95 19.33
C ASN A 87 1.81 -13.46 18.08
N ASN A 88 0.91 -12.49 18.23
CA ASN A 88 0.32 -11.81 17.08
C ASN A 88 1.32 -10.79 16.52
N ARG A 89 1.50 -10.81 15.20
CA ARG A 89 2.38 -9.89 14.47
C ARG A 89 1.70 -9.38 13.23
N PRO A 90 1.91 -8.10 12.88
CA PRO A 90 1.49 -7.57 11.60
C PRO A 90 2.23 -8.24 10.46
N ASP A 91 1.66 -8.14 9.28
CA ASP A 91 2.34 -8.51 8.04
C ASP A 91 3.36 -7.45 7.66
N VAL A 92 4.62 -7.86 7.48
CA VAL A 92 5.70 -6.95 7.05
C VAL A 92 5.51 -6.42 5.63
N ALA A 93 4.70 -7.09 4.83
CA ALA A 93 4.35 -6.71 3.47
C ALA A 93 2.93 -6.12 3.35
N ALA A 94 2.33 -5.74 4.48
CA ALA A 94 1.04 -5.08 4.50
C ALA A 94 1.04 -3.81 3.65
N ARG A 95 -0.05 -3.57 2.94
CA ARG A 95 -0.28 -2.34 2.17
C ARG A 95 -0.93 -1.23 2.99
N CYS A 96 -1.44 -1.57 4.18
CA CYS A 96 -2.07 -0.64 5.11
C CYS A 96 -2.03 -1.20 6.53
N TYR A 97 -1.62 -0.38 7.49
CA TYR A 97 -1.76 -0.64 8.91
C TYR A 97 -2.98 0.13 9.44
N VAL A 98 -3.70 -0.47 10.40
CA VAL A 98 -4.95 0.15 10.91
C VAL A 98 -4.63 1.28 11.87
N ASP A 99 -3.81 1.01 12.87
CA ASP A 99 -3.48 1.98 13.93
C ASP A 99 -1.98 2.25 14.01
N ASP A 100 -1.17 1.20 14.14
CA ASP A 100 0.27 1.26 14.34
C ASP A 100 0.93 0.04 13.68
N VAL A 101 2.25 0.13 13.47
CA VAL A 101 3.09 -0.94 12.91
C VAL A 101 3.12 -2.23 13.73
N HIS A 102 2.59 -2.23 14.94
CA HIS A 102 2.50 -3.39 15.83
C HIS A 102 1.11 -4.03 15.87
N GLY A 103 0.13 -3.41 15.23
CA GLY A 103 -1.28 -3.77 15.30
C GLY A 103 -1.77 -4.63 14.14
N TRP A 104 -3.03 -4.42 13.78
CA TRP A 104 -3.69 -5.09 12.67
C TRP A 104 -3.33 -4.43 11.35
N CYS A 105 -3.21 -5.26 10.30
CA CYS A 105 -3.12 -4.82 8.92
C CYS A 105 -4.51 -4.77 8.28
N SER A 106 -4.64 -4.05 7.19
CA SER A 106 -5.87 -3.99 6.41
C SER A 106 -5.64 -4.49 4.99
N VAL A 107 -6.56 -5.29 4.49
CA VAL A 107 -6.57 -5.74 3.09
C VAL A 107 -6.86 -4.56 2.18
N VAL A 108 -5.99 -4.34 1.21
CA VAL A 108 -6.13 -3.27 0.22
C VAL A 108 -6.38 -3.88 -1.16
N ASP A 109 -7.60 -3.69 -1.66
CA ASP A 109 -7.95 -4.03 -3.04
C ASP A 109 -7.53 -2.86 -3.95
N GLN A 110 -6.44 -3.04 -4.66
CA GLN A 110 -5.89 -2.00 -5.57
C GLN A 110 -6.76 -1.79 -6.80
N ASP A 111 -7.56 -2.78 -7.19
CA ASP A 111 -8.48 -2.68 -8.33
C ASP A 111 -9.64 -1.70 -8.09
N GLN A 112 -9.88 -1.31 -6.82
CA GLN A 112 -10.90 -0.32 -6.49
C GLN A 112 -10.54 1.10 -6.90
N TYR A 113 -9.28 1.37 -7.22
CA TYR A 113 -8.86 2.68 -7.68
C TYR A 113 -8.80 2.71 -9.22
N CYS A 114 -9.61 3.56 -9.84
CA CYS A 114 -9.61 3.76 -11.27
C CYS A 114 -8.55 4.78 -11.68
N TRP A 115 -7.45 4.32 -12.25
CA TRP A 115 -6.45 5.16 -12.85
C TRP A 115 -6.97 5.74 -14.17
N ASN A 116 -6.61 6.99 -14.49
CA ASN A 116 -7.00 7.68 -15.72
C ASN A 116 -5.78 8.43 -16.28
N ASP A 117 -4.68 7.71 -16.40
CA ASP A 117 -3.37 8.23 -16.81
C ASP A 117 -2.83 7.57 -18.09
N ASP A 118 -3.68 6.89 -18.85
CA ASP A 118 -3.29 6.14 -20.05
C ASP A 118 -2.64 7.03 -21.12
N ARG A 119 -2.93 8.33 -21.13
CA ARG A 119 -2.40 9.30 -22.07
C ARG A 119 -1.19 10.06 -21.54
N TRP A 120 -0.86 9.87 -20.28
CA TRP A 120 0.25 10.57 -19.66
C TRP A 120 1.60 10.02 -20.17
N GLN A 121 2.45 10.94 -20.66
CA GLN A 121 3.75 10.58 -21.27
C GLN A 121 4.95 11.06 -20.45
N GLY A 122 4.71 11.58 -19.26
CA GLY A 122 5.76 12.11 -18.40
C GLY A 122 6.15 13.55 -18.77
N VAL A 123 7.20 14.05 -18.13
CA VAL A 123 7.79 15.38 -18.32
C VAL A 123 9.13 15.26 -19.02
N ALA A 124 9.41 16.11 -19.98
CA ALA A 124 10.74 16.22 -20.53
C ALA A 124 11.72 16.71 -19.42
N LYS A 125 12.92 16.16 -19.38
CA LYS A 125 13.91 16.48 -18.33
C LYS A 125 14.19 17.98 -18.24
N ASP A 126 14.24 18.67 -19.35
CA ASP A 126 14.59 20.10 -19.42
C ASP A 126 13.43 21.01 -18.93
N ASP A 127 12.22 20.46 -18.82
CA ASP A 127 11.02 21.14 -18.33
C ASP A 127 10.74 20.87 -16.84
N LEU A 128 11.63 20.12 -16.16
CA LEU A 128 11.44 19.76 -14.75
C LEU A 128 11.73 20.95 -13.84
N VAL A 129 10.70 21.39 -13.12
CA VAL A 129 10.78 22.25 -11.94
C VAL A 129 10.23 21.45 -10.75
N ILE A 130 11.12 20.91 -9.94
CA ILE A 130 10.79 19.95 -8.88
C ILE A 130 10.53 20.70 -7.58
N TYR A 131 9.41 20.39 -6.95
CA TYR A 131 9.09 20.83 -5.59
C TYR A 131 9.07 19.62 -4.66
N GLU A 132 10.02 19.57 -3.71
CA GLU A 132 10.07 18.54 -2.69
C GLU A 132 9.13 18.90 -1.52
N MET A 133 8.29 17.96 -1.10
CA MET A 133 7.36 18.17 0.02
C MET A 133 7.33 17.00 0.99
N HIS A 134 7.09 17.29 2.26
CA HIS A 134 6.73 16.34 3.28
C HIS A 134 5.23 16.41 3.55
N ILE A 135 4.48 15.34 3.31
CA ILE A 135 3.00 15.33 3.41
C ILE A 135 2.51 15.81 4.77
N GLY A 136 3.13 15.34 5.85
CA GLY A 136 2.74 15.67 7.22
C GLY A 136 2.95 17.13 7.63
N THR A 137 3.74 17.92 6.86
CA THR A 137 4.05 19.31 7.20
C THR A 137 3.68 20.31 6.10
N PHE A 138 3.34 19.84 4.91
CA PHE A 138 3.02 20.71 3.79
C PHE A 138 1.75 21.54 4.02
N THR A 139 0.77 20.96 4.74
CA THR A 139 -0.45 21.67 5.12
C THR A 139 -0.72 21.51 6.61
N GLN A 140 -1.60 22.34 7.17
CA GLN A 140 -2.01 22.20 8.55
C GLN A 140 -2.73 20.85 8.82
N ALA A 141 -3.43 20.31 7.81
CA ALA A 141 -4.08 19.00 7.90
C ALA A 141 -3.08 17.84 7.92
N GLY A 142 -1.89 18.02 7.32
CA GLY A 142 -0.84 17.00 7.25
C GLY A 142 -1.25 15.73 6.51
N THR A 143 -2.11 15.83 5.50
CA THR A 143 -2.68 14.68 4.80
C THR A 143 -2.55 14.81 3.28
N TYR A 144 -2.71 13.66 2.57
CA TYR A 144 -2.77 13.65 1.11
C TYR A 144 -3.88 14.55 0.55
N LEU A 145 -5.07 14.54 1.19
CA LEU A 145 -6.17 15.39 0.76
C LEU A 145 -5.85 16.87 0.94
N GLY A 146 -5.23 17.25 2.06
CA GLY A 146 -4.76 18.61 2.27
C GLY A 146 -3.72 19.03 1.21
N ALA A 147 -2.80 18.13 0.85
CA ALA A 147 -1.83 18.40 -0.20
C ALA A 147 -2.50 18.62 -1.57
N ILE A 148 -3.52 17.81 -1.91
CA ILE A 148 -4.30 17.96 -3.15
C ILE A 148 -4.93 19.37 -3.27
N GLU A 149 -5.46 19.91 -2.19
CA GLU A 149 -6.09 21.23 -2.16
C GLU A 149 -5.10 22.36 -2.50
N ARG A 150 -3.81 22.15 -2.21
CA ARG A 150 -2.75 23.17 -2.45
C ARG A 150 -2.01 22.99 -3.78
N LEU A 151 -2.23 21.92 -4.53
CA LEU A 151 -1.59 21.72 -5.84
C LEU A 151 -1.76 22.91 -6.81
N PRO A 152 -2.92 23.59 -6.89
CA PRO A 152 -3.06 24.75 -7.76
C PRO A 152 -2.06 25.88 -7.49
N GLU A 153 -1.61 26.02 -6.26
CA GLU A 153 -0.59 27.04 -5.88
C GLU A 153 0.79 26.68 -6.44
N LEU A 154 1.15 25.38 -6.39
CA LEU A 154 2.39 24.89 -6.99
C LEU A 154 2.39 25.07 -8.51
N VAL A 155 1.25 24.78 -9.15
CA VAL A 155 1.07 25.04 -10.60
C VAL A 155 1.25 26.52 -10.92
N ALA A 156 0.68 27.42 -10.12
CA ALA A 156 0.81 28.87 -10.31
C ALA A 156 2.26 29.36 -10.14
N LEU A 157 3.08 28.65 -9.36
CA LEU A 157 4.53 28.90 -9.22
C LEU A 157 5.35 28.33 -10.39
N GLY A 158 4.75 27.56 -11.30
CA GLY A 158 5.46 26.93 -12.41
C GLY A 158 6.11 25.59 -12.05
N VAL A 159 5.71 24.95 -10.94
CA VAL A 159 6.17 23.61 -10.58
C VAL A 159 5.61 22.59 -11.57
N THR A 160 6.49 21.73 -12.10
CA THR A 160 6.12 20.69 -13.08
C THR A 160 6.29 19.27 -12.54
N ALA A 161 6.91 19.11 -11.38
CA ALA A 161 7.04 17.82 -10.70
C ALA A 161 7.02 18.00 -9.19
N VAL A 162 6.44 17.02 -8.49
CA VAL A 162 6.44 16.97 -7.03
C VAL A 162 7.26 15.77 -6.60
N GLU A 163 8.24 15.98 -5.73
CA GLU A 163 8.96 14.95 -5.02
C GLU A 163 8.40 14.83 -3.61
N ILE A 164 7.94 13.64 -3.25
CA ILE A 164 7.39 13.40 -1.91
C ILE A 164 8.47 12.72 -1.07
N LEU A 165 8.80 13.31 0.09
CA LEU A 165 9.64 12.66 1.10
C LEU A 165 9.09 11.28 1.45
N PRO A 166 9.93 10.32 1.89
CA PRO A 166 9.52 8.94 2.08
C PRO A 166 8.23 8.81 2.91
N ILE A 167 7.31 7.99 2.42
CA ILE A 167 5.96 7.83 2.99
C ILE A 167 5.73 6.46 3.59
N ALA A 168 6.78 5.66 3.79
CA ALA A 168 6.65 4.35 4.41
C ALA A 168 6.09 4.47 5.83
N GLN A 169 5.22 3.53 6.21
CA GLN A 169 4.61 3.50 7.53
C GLN A 169 5.66 3.45 8.65
N THR A 170 5.53 4.33 9.63
CA THR A 170 6.43 4.46 10.78
C THR A 170 5.70 4.15 12.10
N PRO A 171 6.44 3.86 13.19
CA PRO A 171 5.84 3.86 14.52
C PRO A 171 5.44 5.27 14.95
N GLY A 172 4.27 5.41 15.55
CA GLY A 172 3.79 6.68 16.07
C GLY A 172 3.22 7.60 14.99
N ARG A 173 3.18 8.90 15.28
CA ARG A 173 2.48 9.90 14.45
C ARG A 173 3.39 10.88 13.73
N TRP A 174 4.59 11.12 14.25
CA TRP A 174 5.49 12.15 13.78
C TRP A 174 6.79 11.53 13.27
N ASN A 175 7.10 11.78 12.02
CA ASN A 175 8.32 11.28 11.40
C ASN A 175 8.77 12.21 10.26
N TRP A 176 10.02 12.06 9.85
CA TRP A 176 10.58 12.70 8.68
C TRP A 176 10.48 11.83 7.41
N GLY A 177 9.84 10.65 7.51
CA GLY A 177 9.74 9.65 6.44
C GLY A 177 10.88 8.63 6.44
N TYR A 178 11.91 8.79 7.26
CA TYR A 178 13.12 7.95 7.24
C TYR A 178 13.13 6.82 8.27
N ASP A 179 12.13 6.75 9.15
CA ASP A 179 11.98 5.69 10.15
C ASP A 179 10.99 4.60 9.71
N GLY A 180 10.87 4.39 8.40
CA GLY A 180 9.91 3.46 7.82
C GLY A 180 10.15 2.01 8.26
N VAL A 181 9.12 1.38 8.82
CA VAL A 181 9.07 -0.02 9.24
C VAL A 181 8.20 -0.83 8.29
N GLY A 182 7.04 -0.31 7.91
CA GLY A 182 6.13 -0.91 6.95
C GLY A 182 6.43 -0.44 5.53
N LEU A 183 7.47 -0.99 4.89
CA LEU A 183 7.99 -0.51 3.60
C LEU A 183 7.00 -0.62 2.43
N PHE A 184 5.98 -1.46 2.56
CA PHE A 184 4.96 -1.67 1.52
C PHE A 184 3.68 -0.88 1.76
N ALA A 185 3.58 -0.16 2.90
CA ALA A 185 2.44 0.64 3.27
C ALA A 185 2.79 2.12 3.30
N ALA A 186 1.87 2.96 2.86
CA ALA A 186 1.96 4.39 3.10
C ALA A 186 1.58 4.71 4.55
N GLU A 187 2.20 5.75 5.10
CA GLU A 187 1.95 6.28 6.44
C GLU A 187 0.46 6.56 6.64
N ASN A 188 -0.17 5.88 7.58
CA ASN A 188 -1.62 5.92 7.78
C ASN A 188 -2.13 7.28 8.30
N THR A 189 -1.28 8.04 8.96
CA THR A 189 -1.62 9.39 9.45
C THR A 189 -1.79 10.41 8.31
N TYR A 190 -1.23 10.12 7.12
CA TYR A 190 -1.41 10.97 5.94
C TYR A 190 -2.70 10.65 5.18
N GLY A 191 -3.35 9.54 5.48
CA GLY A 191 -4.60 9.10 4.88
C GLY A 191 -4.54 7.65 4.38
N ARG A 192 -5.63 7.21 3.77
CA ARG A 192 -5.74 5.85 3.22
C ARG A 192 -4.93 5.69 1.93
N PRO A 193 -4.57 4.45 1.52
CA PRO A 193 -3.89 4.20 0.25
C PRO A 193 -4.58 4.82 -0.97
N THR A 194 -5.91 4.85 -1.01
CA THR A 194 -6.68 5.52 -2.07
C THR A 194 -6.46 7.03 -2.12
N ASN A 195 -6.14 7.68 -1.00
CA ASN A 195 -5.83 9.10 -0.96
C ASN A 195 -4.45 9.39 -1.59
N SER A 196 -3.45 8.51 -1.38
CA SER A 196 -2.16 8.65 -2.05
C SER A 196 -2.29 8.46 -3.56
N SER A 197 -3.09 7.49 -4.01
CA SER A 197 -3.42 7.32 -5.43
C SER A 197 -4.14 8.55 -6.00
N SER A 198 -5.05 9.14 -5.23
CA SER A 198 -5.75 10.37 -5.62
C SER A 198 -4.78 11.56 -5.75
N LEU A 199 -3.79 11.67 -4.87
CA LEU A 199 -2.76 12.70 -4.99
C LEU A 199 -1.97 12.50 -6.29
N SER A 200 -1.49 11.29 -6.57
CA SER A 200 -0.77 10.97 -7.80
C SER A 200 -1.57 11.34 -9.05
N MET A 201 -2.85 10.95 -9.10
CA MET A 201 -3.75 11.30 -10.22
C MET A 201 -3.97 12.80 -10.35
N ARG A 202 -4.06 13.53 -9.25
CA ARG A 202 -4.24 14.99 -9.30
C ARG A 202 -2.97 15.71 -9.75
N VAL A 203 -1.80 15.22 -9.36
CA VAL A 203 -0.52 15.73 -9.87
C VAL A 203 -0.44 15.50 -11.38
N ILE A 204 -0.69 14.27 -11.86
CA ILE A 204 -0.70 13.92 -13.28
C ILE A 204 -1.65 14.82 -14.07
N ASN A 205 -2.87 15.05 -13.56
CA ASN A 205 -3.91 15.79 -14.30
C ASN A 205 -3.81 17.33 -14.18
N LYS A 206 -3.07 17.88 -13.21
CA LYS A 206 -3.02 19.34 -12.98
C LYS A 206 -1.70 19.99 -13.34
N VAL A 207 -0.65 19.26 -13.27
CA VAL A 207 0.68 19.76 -13.66
C VAL A 207 0.87 19.72 -15.18
N TRP A 208 -0.12 19.18 -15.93
CA TRP A 208 -0.06 18.91 -17.36
C TRP A 208 -1.24 19.42 -18.19
N LEU A 209 -1.93 20.42 -17.75
CA LEU A 209 -2.90 21.12 -18.61
C LEU A 209 -2.26 22.31 -19.29
#